data_88feacb895ca7348e4d2b64de78a4644
#
_entry.id   88feacb895ca7348e4d2b64de78a4644
#
_cell.length_a   1.000
_cell.length_b   1.000
_cell.length_c   1.000
_cell.angle_alpha   90.00
_cell.angle_beta   90.00
_cell.angle_gamma   90.00
#
_symmetry.space_group_name_H-M   'P 1'
#
loop_
_entity.id
_entity.type
_entity.pdbx_description
1 polymer ?
#
loop_
_entity_poly.entity_id
_entity_poly.type
_entity_poly.pdbx_seq_one_letter_code
_entity_poly.pdbx_strand_id
1 'polypeptide(L)'
;MADNLIQKKGESTWYVKLAIPAAVQHKFGNKAFIQSLKTGLRKEAMDRRLPILATWKAQIRAAKEGVPLPEGWQDEVISTSVELKRIFDNQKLGLVGMPTLPLPPVDPTVEARMKNNPRFVAAFEAYVKEHLKDGMAGKVRLLDDMSEKLQSTIPKVLARRHSLPAEKEAEVNAVLSDPDSHKAKTPFHSTRLQTYRAFRESRGGAAKHIDQQVGKMERLGVYLAKQGLKLDFDAIDAWLKSLDRAPKTLGQYLMAGTAFWKWAMKYDARWRENFKGQANPFENHDLPQGGGKPAQQTNREAYTTAELAKLHEGAIKAQNNPLADLILLGSYTGARIEELCQLKREHVIDQDGIQSFNIAASKTKAGIRIVPVHPALTTVVSRLMQDSTDDYLIPVSTKNQYGKRSHAISKAFGRLRTSLGFGPQYVFHSIRNTVVTYLARADVSGPLIAEIVGHETGTVTFDVYARGASAAQKLDAISRLPTL
;
A
#
# COMPACT_ATOMS: atom_id res chain seq x y z
N MET A 1 24.57 -33.71 29.26
CA MET A 1 23.69 -32.75 28.55
C MET A 1 22.52 -33.55 27.96
N ALA A 2 21.27 -33.12 28.18
CA ALA A 2 20.13 -33.79 27.58
C ALA A 2 20.24 -33.69 26.05
N ASP A 3 20.14 -34.83 25.36
CA ASP A 3 20.31 -34.90 23.90
C ASP A 3 19.07 -34.43 23.12
N ASN A 4 17.98 -34.06 23.81
CA ASN A 4 16.70 -33.63 23.25
C ASN A 4 16.06 -34.67 22.30
N LEU A 5 16.43 -35.94 22.38
CA LEU A 5 15.89 -37.04 21.61
C LEU A 5 14.95 -37.86 22.48
N ILE A 6 13.80 -38.22 21.92
CA ILE A 6 12.82 -39.14 22.53
C ILE A 6 12.35 -40.14 21.50
N GLN A 7 11.93 -41.32 21.97
CA GLN A 7 11.11 -42.25 21.18
C GLN A 7 9.73 -42.33 21.85
N LYS A 8 8.67 -42.43 21.07
CA LYS A 8 7.34 -42.72 21.58
C LYS A 8 7.20 -44.20 21.89
N LYS A 9 6.40 -44.53 22.89
CA LYS A 9 6.18 -45.92 23.28
C LYS A 9 5.63 -46.72 22.11
N GLY A 10 6.36 -47.77 21.73
CA GLY A 10 5.99 -48.66 20.59
C GLY A 10 6.49 -48.16 19.21
N GLU A 11 7.23 -47.08 19.11
CA GLU A 11 7.79 -46.61 17.85
C GLU A 11 9.32 -46.71 17.86
N SER A 12 9.91 -47.14 16.73
CA SER A 12 11.36 -47.14 16.51
C SER A 12 11.90 -45.78 16.04
N THR A 13 11.01 -44.85 15.66
CA THR A 13 11.37 -43.52 15.12
C THR A 13 11.80 -42.57 16.21
N TRP A 14 12.92 -41.85 15.98
CA TRP A 14 13.39 -40.80 16.85
C TRP A 14 12.65 -39.48 16.61
N TYR A 15 12.38 -38.77 17.71
CA TYR A 15 11.80 -37.44 17.73
C TYR A 15 12.75 -36.48 18.46
N VAL A 16 12.84 -35.24 18.00
CA VAL A 16 13.45 -34.16 18.75
C VAL A 16 12.39 -33.49 19.61
N LYS A 17 12.71 -33.19 20.89
CA LYS A 17 11.84 -32.49 21.84
C LYS A 17 12.60 -31.36 22.51
N LEU A 18 12.01 -30.16 22.53
CA LEU A 18 12.54 -29.00 23.24
C LEU A 18 11.43 -28.39 24.10
N ALA A 19 11.65 -28.34 25.41
CA ALA A 19 10.72 -27.70 26.33
C ALA A 19 10.67 -26.19 26.08
N ILE A 20 9.48 -25.62 26.07
CA ILE A 20 9.25 -24.17 25.94
C ILE A 20 9.20 -23.58 27.36
N PRO A 21 10.02 -22.56 27.68
CA PRO A 21 10.00 -21.91 28.99
C PRO A 21 8.59 -21.37 29.31
N ALA A 22 8.16 -21.52 30.58
CA ALA A 22 6.82 -21.15 31.03
C ALA A 22 6.44 -19.71 30.66
N ALA A 23 7.38 -18.77 30.74
CA ALA A 23 7.19 -17.36 30.43
C ALA A 23 6.71 -17.08 29.00
N VAL A 24 7.00 -17.98 28.03
CA VAL A 24 6.66 -17.80 26.62
C VAL A 24 5.72 -18.89 26.07
N GLN A 25 5.28 -19.85 26.88
CA GLN A 25 4.37 -20.92 26.45
C GLN A 25 3.06 -20.39 25.87
N HIS A 26 2.55 -19.29 26.40
CA HIS A 26 1.33 -18.64 25.93
C HIS A 26 1.42 -18.14 24.47
N LYS A 27 2.63 -17.89 23.96
CA LYS A 27 2.85 -17.46 22.57
C LYS A 27 2.82 -18.62 21.57
N PHE A 28 3.15 -19.82 22.05
CA PHE A 28 3.25 -21.00 21.18
C PHE A 28 2.06 -21.95 21.31
N GLY A 29 1.24 -21.76 22.31
CA GLY A 29 0.08 -22.64 22.60
C GLY A 29 0.44 -24.04 23.09
N ASN A 30 1.75 -24.36 23.24
CA ASN A 30 2.27 -25.68 23.61
C ASN A 30 3.32 -25.58 24.72
N LYS A 31 3.51 -26.65 25.48
CA LYS A 31 4.54 -26.76 26.50
C LYS A 31 5.91 -27.17 25.98
N ALA A 32 5.95 -27.77 24.81
CA ALA A 32 7.19 -28.23 24.15
C ALA A 32 7.03 -28.31 22.63
N PHE A 33 8.09 -28.10 21.89
CA PHE A 33 8.17 -28.47 20.50
C PHE A 33 8.55 -29.96 20.38
N ILE A 34 7.89 -30.69 19.48
CA ILE A 34 8.17 -32.10 19.18
C ILE A 34 8.05 -32.29 17.67
N GLN A 35 9.06 -32.91 17.06
CA GLN A 35 9.06 -33.22 15.64
C GLN A 35 9.72 -34.55 15.36
N SER A 36 9.14 -35.35 14.44
CA SER A 36 9.75 -36.60 13.97
C SER A 36 11.01 -36.33 13.16
N LEU A 37 12.06 -37.10 13.40
CA LEU A 37 13.32 -37.06 12.64
C LEU A 37 13.32 -38.04 11.47
N LYS A 38 12.23 -38.82 11.32
CA LYS A 38 12.05 -39.80 10.22
C LYS A 38 13.24 -40.77 10.07
N THR A 39 13.79 -41.23 11.18
CA THR A 39 14.86 -42.23 11.25
C THR A 39 14.74 -43.03 12.53
N GLY A 40 15.05 -44.31 12.45
CA GLY A 40 15.25 -45.21 13.61
C GLY A 40 16.73 -45.26 14.10
N LEU A 41 17.66 -44.70 13.33
CA LEU A 41 19.08 -44.71 13.68
C LEU A 41 19.44 -43.51 14.54
N ARG A 42 19.94 -43.78 15.76
CA ARG A 42 20.27 -42.71 16.72
C ARG A 42 21.38 -41.78 16.20
N LYS A 43 22.35 -42.30 15.44
CA LYS A 43 23.43 -41.47 14.85
C LYS A 43 22.86 -40.41 13.91
N GLU A 44 22.02 -40.80 12.97
CA GLU A 44 21.35 -39.87 12.07
C GLU A 44 20.43 -38.89 12.80
N ALA A 45 19.71 -39.36 13.82
CA ALA A 45 18.85 -38.51 14.64
C ALA A 45 19.64 -37.40 15.35
N MET A 46 20.87 -37.70 15.80
CA MET A 46 21.76 -36.73 16.42
C MET A 46 22.15 -35.59 15.47
N ASP A 47 22.33 -35.89 14.18
CA ASP A 47 22.69 -34.88 13.17
C ASP A 47 21.43 -34.10 12.72
N ARG A 48 20.35 -34.80 12.40
CA ARG A 48 19.09 -34.20 11.90
C ARG A 48 18.43 -33.27 12.92
N ARG A 49 18.64 -33.48 14.24
CA ARG A 49 18.05 -32.62 15.27
C ARG A 49 18.68 -31.22 15.35
N LEU A 50 19.96 -31.05 14.93
CA LEU A 50 20.73 -29.81 15.16
C LEU A 50 20.09 -28.59 14.50
N PRO A 51 19.72 -28.59 13.19
CA PRO A 51 19.10 -27.43 12.55
C PRO A 51 17.71 -27.16 13.14
N ILE A 52 16.94 -28.18 13.53
CA ILE A 52 15.63 -28.02 14.14
C ILE A 52 15.74 -27.35 15.51
N LEU A 53 16.69 -27.80 16.34
CA LEU A 53 16.95 -27.20 17.65
C LEU A 53 17.46 -25.76 17.52
N ALA A 54 18.28 -25.45 16.51
CA ALA A 54 18.75 -24.10 16.26
C ALA A 54 17.56 -23.17 15.93
N THR A 55 16.66 -23.60 15.05
CA THR A 55 15.44 -22.86 14.68
C THR A 55 14.54 -22.64 15.91
N TRP A 56 14.25 -23.69 16.67
CA TRP A 56 13.39 -23.56 17.85
C TRP A 56 14.00 -22.71 18.97
N LYS A 57 15.32 -22.80 19.20
CA LYS A 57 16.01 -21.93 20.14
C LYS A 57 15.98 -20.47 19.70
N ALA A 58 16.10 -20.19 18.40
CA ALA A 58 15.98 -18.84 17.86
C ALA A 58 14.54 -18.31 18.04
N GLN A 59 13.52 -19.14 17.77
CA GLN A 59 12.12 -18.77 18.01
C GLN A 59 11.83 -18.48 19.48
N ILE A 60 12.33 -19.31 20.41
CA ILE A 60 12.20 -19.08 21.85
C ILE A 60 12.93 -17.82 22.29
N ARG A 61 14.11 -17.53 21.72
CA ARG A 61 14.86 -16.32 22.01
C ARG A 61 14.09 -15.09 21.55
N ALA A 62 13.62 -15.07 20.29
CA ALA A 62 12.80 -13.98 19.75
C ALA A 62 11.50 -13.77 20.57
N ALA A 63 10.88 -14.87 21.03
CA ALA A 63 9.71 -14.78 21.88
C ALA A 63 10.03 -14.23 23.30
N LYS A 64 11.22 -14.49 23.86
CA LYS A 64 11.69 -13.94 25.12
C LYS A 64 12.09 -12.47 25.04
N GLU A 65 12.81 -12.12 23.97
CA GLU A 65 13.25 -10.74 23.72
C GLU A 65 12.08 -9.82 23.43
N GLY A 66 10.93 -10.38 23.01
CA GLY A 66 9.72 -9.65 22.66
C GLY A 66 9.86 -8.90 21.34
N VAL A 67 8.75 -8.38 20.85
CA VAL A 67 8.73 -7.40 19.78
C VAL A 67 8.92 -6.04 20.47
N PRO A 68 9.95 -5.26 20.12
CA PRO A 68 10.14 -3.95 20.71
C PRO A 68 8.87 -3.11 20.46
N LEU A 69 8.50 -2.31 21.48
CA LEU A 69 7.41 -1.36 21.29
C LEU A 69 7.77 -0.41 20.15
N PRO A 70 6.83 -0.15 19.24
CA PRO A 70 7.09 0.78 18.15
C PRO A 70 7.42 2.17 18.69
N GLU A 71 8.19 2.95 17.93
CA GLU A 71 8.45 4.34 18.27
C GLU A 71 7.12 5.10 18.38
N GLY A 72 6.91 5.87 19.45
CA GLY A 72 5.65 6.57 19.72
C GLY A 72 4.52 5.68 20.28
N TRP A 73 4.81 4.50 20.80
CA TRP A 73 3.83 3.60 21.42
C TRP A 73 2.99 4.27 22.50
N GLN A 74 3.56 5.23 23.24
CA GLN A 74 2.86 5.99 24.27
C GLN A 74 1.65 6.72 23.67
N ASP A 75 1.83 7.36 22.52
CA ASP A 75 0.76 8.07 21.83
C ASP A 75 -0.33 7.12 21.34
N GLU A 76 0.03 5.92 20.92
CA GLU A 76 -0.91 4.87 20.54
C GLU A 76 -1.74 4.41 21.74
N VAL A 77 -1.10 4.20 22.88
CA VAL A 77 -1.76 3.80 24.13
C VAL A 77 -2.74 4.88 24.59
N ILE A 78 -2.30 6.14 24.64
CA ILE A 78 -3.16 7.27 25.02
C ILE A 78 -4.33 7.42 24.06
N SER A 79 -4.06 7.39 22.74
CA SER A 79 -5.10 7.51 21.73
C SER A 79 -6.14 6.39 21.83
N THR A 80 -5.69 5.15 22.06
CA THR A 80 -6.58 4.00 22.28
C THR A 80 -7.43 4.17 23.52
N SER A 81 -6.84 4.62 24.63
CA SER A 81 -7.56 4.87 25.88
C SER A 81 -8.61 5.98 25.74
N VAL A 82 -8.24 7.10 25.10
CA VAL A 82 -9.14 8.23 24.86
C VAL A 82 -10.30 7.83 23.95
N GLU A 83 -10.02 7.10 22.85
CA GLU A 83 -11.06 6.63 21.93
C GLU A 83 -12.02 5.64 22.61
N LEU A 84 -11.49 4.75 23.42
CA LEU A 84 -12.31 3.81 24.19
C LEU A 84 -13.26 4.57 25.12
N LYS A 85 -12.76 5.54 25.88
CA LYS A 85 -13.58 6.39 26.74
C LYS A 85 -14.65 7.15 25.94
N ARG A 86 -14.28 7.72 24.81
CA ARG A 86 -15.21 8.42 23.90
C ARG A 86 -16.35 7.52 23.43
N ILE A 87 -16.06 6.26 23.09
CA ILE A 87 -17.06 5.27 22.66
C ILE A 87 -18.08 5.05 23.80
N PHE A 88 -17.63 4.83 25.04
CA PHE A 88 -18.52 4.60 26.17
C PHE A 88 -19.31 5.85 26.56
N ASP A 89 -18.69 7.03 26.54
CA ASP A 89 -19.41 8.29 26.79
C ASP A 89 -20.48 8.54 25.72
N ASN A 90 -20.20 8.21 24.45
CA ASN A 90 -21.20 8.31 23.39
C ASN A 90 -22.37 7.31 23.59
N GLN A 91 -22.09 6.10 24.06
CA GLN A 91 -23.16 5.14 24.41
C GLN A 91 -24.04 5.64 25.56
N LYS A 92 -23.48 6.38 26.53
CA LYS A 92 -24.28 7.03 27.61
C LYS A 92 -25.25 8.07 27.02
N LEU A 93 -24.84 8.84 26.00
CA LEU A 93 -25.73 9.76 25.30
C LEU A 93 -26.93 9.04 24.66
N GLY A 94 -26.71 7.81 24.17
CA GLY A 94 -27.78 6.96 23.64
C GLY A 94 -28.84 6.58 24.70
N LEU A 95 -28.45 6.48 25.98
CA LEU A 95 -29.40 6.19 27.07
C LEU A 95 -30.43 7.32 27.27
N VAL A 96 -30.12 8.55 26.86
CA VAL A 96 -30.99 9.73 26.94
C VAL A 96 -31.61 10.09 25.57
N GLY A 97 -31.56 9.15 24.61
CA GLY A 97 -32.21 9.31 23.29
C GLY A 97 -31.42 10.14 22.29
N MET A 98 -30.15 10.46 22.56
CA MET A 98 -29.32 11.16 21.57
C MET A 98 -28.72 10.18 20.53
N PRO A 99 -28.48 10.63 19.30
CA PRO A 99 -27.83 9.81 18.29
C PRO A 99 -26.47 9.30 18.74
N THR A 100 -26.23 7.99 18.63
CA THR A 100 -24.97 7.37 18.95
C THR A 100 -24.15 7.04 17.71
N LEU A 101 -22.83 7.05 17.85
CA LEU A 101 -21.93 6.49 16.84
C LEU A 101 -22.03 4.95 16.86
N PRO A 102 -21.95 4.28 15.70
CA PRO A 102 -21.91 2.83 15.66
C PRO A 102 -20.67 2.32 16.41
N LEU A 103 -20.87 1.25 17.19
CA LEU A 103 -19.74 0.56 17.82
C LEU A 103 -18.83 -0.03 16.72
N PRO A 104 -17.50 -0.02 16.94
CA PRO A 104 -16.60 -0.70 16.04
C PRO A 104 -16.95 -2.20 15.96
N PRO A 105 -16.86 -2.82 14.75
CA PRO A 105 -17.14 -4.25 14.63
C PRO A 105 -16.19 -5.06 15.50
N VAL A 106 -16.75 -6.03 16.22
CA VAL A 106 -15.95 -6.99 16.98
C VAL A 106 -15.33 -8.00 16.02
N ASP A 107 -14.06 -8.35 16.23
CA ASP A 107 -13.40 -9.41 15.48
C ASP A 107 -14.22 -10.71 15.62
N PRO A 108 -14.68 -11.33 14.51
CA PRO A 108 -15.50 -12.53 14.54
C PRO A 108 -14.87 -13.69 15.32
N THR A 109 -13.52 -13.77 15.34
CA THR A 109 -12.81 -14.83 16.07
C THR A 109 -12.85 -14.62 17.58
N VAL A 110 -12.80 -13.37 18.02
CA VAL A 110 -12.95 -12.98 19.43
C VAL A 110 -14.38 -13.21 19.87
N GLU A 111 -15.35 -12.78 19.08
CA GLU A 111 -16.78 -12.98 19.36
C GLU A 111 -17.13 -14.47 19.51
N ALA A 112 -16.67 -15.30 18.57
CA ALA A 112 -16.89 -16.75 18.62
C ALA A 112 -16.25 -17.38 19.87
N ARG A 113 -15.04 -16.94 20.26
CA ARG A 113 -14.36 -17.41 21.47
C ARG A 113 -15.11 -17.03 22.74
N MET A 114 -15.67 -15.83 22.80
CA MET A 114 -16.48 -15.38 23.95
C MET A 114 -17.78 -16.17 24.04
N LYS A 115 -18.52 -16.32 22.95
CA LYS A 115 -19.77 -17.10 22.87
C LYS A 115 -19.58 -18.57 23.23
N ASN A 116 -18.46 -19.16 22.84
CA ASN A 116 -18.13 -20.57 23.11
C ASN A 116 -17.57 -20.81 24.53
N ASN A 117 -17.60 -19.80 25.42
CA ASN A 117 -17.20 -19.95 26.82
C ASN A 117 -18.42 -19.78 27.77
N PRO A 118 -19.14 -20.87 28.09
CA PRO A 118 -20.39 -20.80 28.89
C PRO A 118 -20.20 -20.13 30.28
N ARG A 119 -19.03 -20.34 30.89
CA ARG A 119 -18.71 -19.71 32.19
C ARG A 119 -18.56 -18.19 32.05
N PHE A 120 -17.92 -17.74 31.01
CA PHE A 120 -17.79 -16.31 30.70
C PHE A 120 -19.15 -15.68 30.42
N VAL A 121 -19.96 -16.31 29.57
CA VAL A 121 -21.32 -15.82 29.25
C VAL A 121 -22.17 -15.69 30.47
N ALA A 122 -22.25 -16.75 31.32
CA ALA A 122 -23.05 -16.73 32.55
C ALA A 122 -22.58 -15.65 33.53
N ALA A 123 -21.27 -15.49 33.72
CA ALA A 123 -20.69 -14.46 34.56
C ALA A 123 -20.99 -13.05 34.06
N PHE A 124 -20.89 -12.85 32.73
CA PHE A 124 -21.20 -11.56 32.11
C PHE A 124 -22.68 -11.21 32.20
N GLU A 125 -23.56 -12.18 31.95
CA GLU A 125 -25.00 -11.99 32.11
C GLU A 125 -25.38 -11.63 33.56
N ALA A 126 -24.82 -12.32 34.54
CA ALA A 126 -25.03 -12.02 35.94
C ALA A 126 -24.57 -10.60 36.32
N TYR A 127 -23.39 -10.21 35.80
CA TYR A 127 -22.83 -8.88 36.01
C TYR A 127 -23.72 -7.78 35.39
N VAL A 128 -24.22 -7.97 34.17
CA VAL A 128 -25.14 -7.03 33.53
C VAL A 128 -26.46 -6.95 34.28
N LYS A 129 -27.05 -8.10 34.63
CA LYS A 129 -28.33 -8.16 35.41
C LYS A 129 -28.23 -7.42 36.74
N GLU A 130 -27.11 -7.51 37.45
CA GLU A 130 -26.90 -6.81 38.71
C GLU A 130 -26.97 -5.30 38.54
N HIS A 131 -26.28 -4.76 37.52
CA HIS A 131 -26.31 -3.32 37.26
C HIS A 131 -27.69 -2.83 36.78
N LEU A 132 -28.42 -3.65 36.03
CA LEU A 132 -29.74 -3.27 35.51
C LEU A 132 -30.81 -3.15 36.61
N LYS A 133 -30.60 -3.67 37.81
CA LYS A 133 -31.52 -3.51 38.95
C LYS A 133 -31.72 -2.04 39.33
N ASP A 134 -30.71 -1.21 39.15
CA ASP A 134 -30.74 0.21 39.48
C ASP A 134 -31.22 1.12 38.32
N GLY A 135 -31.91 0.55 37.34
CA GLY A 135 -32.51 1.28 36.25
C GLY A 135 -31.49 2.09 35.41
N MET A 136 -31.76 3.38 35.21
CA MET A 136 -30.91 4.25 34.39
C MET A 136 -29.53 4.47 35.03
N ALA A 137 -29.47 4.69 36.32
CA ALA A 137 -28.22 4.87 37.04
C ALA A 137 -27.33 3.61 36.96
N GLY A 138 -27.92 2.44 37.01
CA GLY A 138 -27.22 1.17 36.83
C GLY A 138 -26.66 0.99 35.42
N LYS A 139 -27.39 1.39 34.41
CA LYS A 139 -26.90 1.38 33.01
C LYS A 139 -25.69 2.30 32.81
N VAL A 140 -25.70 3.49 33.42
CA VAL A 140 -24.56 4.41 33.35
C VAL A 140 -23.35 3.80 34.04
N ARG A 141 -23.51 3.26 35.26
CA ARG A 141 -22.44 2.58 36.00
C ARG A 141 -21.89 1.38 35.23
N LEU A 142 -22.74 0.60 34.61
CA LEU A 142 -22.31 -0.53 33.76
C LEU A 142 -21.34 -0.08 32.66
N LEU A 143 -21.67 1.01 31.95
CA LEU A 143 -20.83 1.56 30.91
C LEU A 143 -19.50 2.12 31.46
N ASP A 144 -19.53 2.77 32.62
CA ASP A 144 -18.33 3.26 33.29
C ASP A 144 -17.41 2.11 33.71
N ASP A 145 -17.94 1.10 34.39
CA ASP A 145 -17.20 -0.09 34.83
C ASP A 145 -16.62 -0.88 33.63
N MET A 146 -17.37 -1.01 32.54
CA MET A 146 -16.88 -1.65 31.33
C MET A 146 -15.73 -0.85 30.70
N SER A 147 -15.84 0.47 30.63
CA SER A 147 -14.79 1.35 30.17
C SER A 147 -13.51 1.19 30.99
N GLU A 148 -13.62 1.25 32.30
CA GLU A 148 -12.50 1.10 33.23
C GLU A 148 -11.83 -0.28 33.13
N LYS A 149 -12.62 -1.36 33.12
CA LYS A 149 -12.11 -2.73 32.95
C LYS A 149 -11.36 -2.91 31.63
N LEU A 150 -11.90 -2.39 30.52
CA LEU A 150 -11.23 -2.46 29.23
C LEU A 150 -9.94 -1.63 29.21
N GLN A 151 -9.95 -0.44 29.78
CA GLN A 151 -8.73 0.38 29.91
C GLN A 151 -7.66 -0.34 30.74
N SER A 152 -8.03 -0.96 31.86
CA SER A 152 -7.11 -1.73 32.70
C SER A 152 -6.54 -2.98 32.04
N THR A 153 -7.13 -3.44 30.93
CA THR A 153 -6.60 -4.56 30.13
C THR A 153 -5.52 -4.14 29.15
N ILE A 154 -5.46 -2.87 28.74
CA ILE A 154 -4.51 -2.36 27.73
C ILE A 154 -3.06 -2.71 28.10
N PRO A 155 -2.54 -2.41 29.31
CA PRO A 155 -1.18 -2.76 29.70
C PRO A 155 -0.91 -4.26 29.61
N LYS A 156 -1.86 -5.08 30.06
CA LYS A 156 -1.74 -6.55 30.05
C LYS A 156 -1.69 -7.11 28.62
N VAL A 157 -2.49 -6.56 27.71
CA VAL A 157 -2.48 -6.95 26.29
C VAL A 157 -1.16 -6.57 25.65
N LEU A 158 -0.67 -5.35 25.87
CA LEU A 158 0.61 -4.88 25.36
C LEU A 158 1.78 -5.70 25.95
N ALA A 159 1.77 -5.92 27.26
CA ALA A 159 2.79 -6.73 27.93
C ALA A 159 2.87 -8.14 27.33
N ARG A 160 1.72 -8.78 27.06
CA ARG A 160 1.67 -10.10 26.42
C ARG A 160 2.12 -10.07 24.97
N ARG A 161 1.66 -9.09 24.17
CA ARG A 161 1.95 -8.96 22.73
C ARG A 161 3.44 -8.69 22.50
N HIS A 162 4.02 -7.82 23.28
CA HIS A 162 5.41 -7.37 23.14
C HIS A 162 6.39 -8.03 24.12
N SER A 163 5.89 -8.91 25.03
CA SER A 163 6.70 -9.51 26.11
C SER A 163 7.45 -8.47 26.92
N LEU A 164 6.72 -7.45 27.37
CA LEU A 164 7.31 -6.33 28.08
C LEU A 164 7.87 -6.79 29.45
N PRO A 165 9.03 -6.28 29.86
CA PRO A 165 9.48 -6.40 31.24
C PRO A 165 8.57 -5.58 32.17
N ALA A 166 8.55 -5.93 33.46
CA ALA A 166 7.70 -5.28 34.47
C ALA A 166 7.86 -3.75 34.52
N GLU A 167 9.09 -3.26 34.30
CA GLU A 167 9.39 -1.82 34.24
C GLU A 167 8.64 -1.12 33.08
N LYS A 168 8.59 -1.76 31.91
CA LYS A 168 7.86 -1.22 30.76
C LYS A 168 6.35 -1.32 30.92
N GLU A 169 5.86 -2.35 31.59
CA GLU A 169 4.44 -2.45 31.97
C GLU A 169 4.05 -1.33 32.95
N ALA A 170 4.93 -1.00 33.92
CA ALA A 170 4.75 0.13 34.82
C ALA A 170 4.75 1.48 34.06
N GLU A 171 5.61 1.63 33.04
CA GLU A 171 5.62 2.83 32.18
C GLU A 171 4.31 2.96 31.40
N VAL A 172 3.76 1.88 30.85
CA VAL A 172 2.45 1.87 30.17
C VAL A 172 1.35 2.30 31.14
N ASN A 173 1.36 1.78 32.38
CA ASN A 173 0.39 2.16 33.42
C ASN A 173 0.52 3.64 33.80
N ALA A 174 1.74 4.17 33.94
CA ALA A 174 1.97 5.58 34.24
C ALA A 174 1.43 6.50 33.14
N VAL A 175 1.66 6.15 31.85
CA VAL A 175 1.14 6.88 30.70
C VAL A 175 -0.39 6.89 30.66
N LEU A 176 -1.05 5.77 31.07
CA LEU A 176 -2.50 5.68 31.13
C LEU A 176 -3.10 6.43 32.33
N SER A 177 -2.37 6.48 33.45
CA SER A 177 -2.83 7.15 34.69
C SER A 177 -2.79 8.67 34.55
N ASP A 178 -1.82 9.22 33.80
CA ASP A 178 -1.67 10.65 33.56
C ASP A 178 -1.29 10.92 32.09
N PRO A 179 -2.28 10.79 31.17
CA PRO A 179 -2.05 11.04 29.76
C PRO A 179 -1.60 12.46 29.43
N ASP A 180 -1.95 13.43 30.27
CA ASP A 180 -1.64 14.85 30.01
C ASP A 180 -0.21 15.22 30.37
N SER A 181 0.43 14.49 31.28
CA SER A 181 1.87 14.63 31.58
C SER A 181 2.74 14.09 30.44
N HIS A 182 2.22 13.20 29.62
CA HIS A 182 2.94 12.63 28.49
C HIS A 182 2.74 13.49 27.24
N LYS A 183 3.77 14.24 26.86
CA LYS A 183 3.77 15.00 25.61
C LYS A 183 4.06 14.06 24.45
N ALA A 184 3.11 13.94 23.54
CA ALA A 184 3.29 13.21 22.29
C ALA A 184 4.56 13.70 21.56
N LYS A 185 5.46 12.77 21.23
CA LYS A 185 6.68 13.10 20.47
C LYS A 185 6.37 13.58 19.05
N THR A 186 5.22 13.15 18.52
CA THR A 186 4.76 13.53 17.17
C THR A 186 3.24 13.45 17.09
N PRO A 187 2.58 14.38 16.38
CA PRO A 187 1.16 14.28 16.11
C PRO A 187 0.79 13.21 15.06
N PHE A 188 1.77 12.57 14.41
CA PHE A 188 1.59 11.56 13.33
C PHE A 188 1.83 10.14 13.85
N HIS A 189 1.17 9.76 14.94
CA HIS A 189 1.26 8.39 15.48
C HIS A 189 0.50 7.36 14.62
N SER A 190 0.84 6.08 14.75
CA SER A 190 0.36 4.98 13.91
C SER A 190 -1.16 4.87 13.84
N THR A 191 -1.84 4.96 14.98
CA THR A 191 -3.32 4.87 15.06
C THR A 191 -3.99 5.96 14.24
N ARG A 192 -3.53 7.21 14.34
CA ARG A 192 -4.08 8.33 13.55
C ARG A 192 -3.85 8.13 12.06
N LEU A 193 -2.68 7.66 11.67
CA LEU A 193 -2.37 7.38 10.28
C LEU A 193 -3.20 6.20 9.73
N GLN A 194 -3.46 5.18 10.54
CA GLN A 194 -4.37 4.08 10.18
C GLN A 194 -5.82 4.56 10.01
N THR A 195 -6.30 5.43 10.90
CA THR A 195 -7.64 6.04 10.78
C THR A 195 -7.76 6.87 9.50
N TYR A 196 -6.72 7.67 9.18
CA TYR A 196 -6.65 8.40 7.93
C TYR A 196 -6.65 7.46 6.71
N ARG A 197 -5.88 6.37 6.76
CA ARG A 197 -5.85 5.33 5.74
C ARG A 197 -7.24 4.76 5.49
N ALA A 198 -7.89 4.25 6.53
CA ALA A 198 -9.22 3.67 6.46
C ALA A 198 -10.26 4.65 5.89
N PHE A 199 -10.19 5.93 6.28
CA PHE A 199 -11.02 6.98 5.71
C PHE A 199 -10.78 7.14 4.20
N ARG A 200 -9.52 7.14 3.74
CA ARG A 200 -9.20 7.30 2.32
C ARG A 200 -9.63 6.08 1.50
N GLU A 201 -9.51 4.88 2.06
CA GLU A 201 -9.95 3.61 1.46
C GLU A 201 -11.48 3.59 1.31
N SER A 202 -12.23 3.98 2.33
CA SER A 202 -13.70 4.05 2.29
C SER A 202 -14.24 5.05 1.26
N ARG A 203 -13.40 5.99 0.79
CA ARG A 203 -13.72 6.96 -0.27
C ARG A 203 -13.21 6.56 -1.66
N GLY A 204 -12.80 5.30 -1.84
CA GLY A 204 -12.33 4.78 -3.12
C GLY A 204 -10.94 5.28 -3.54
N GLY A 205 -10.11 5.74 -2.60
CA GLY A 205 -8.75 6.16 -2.89
C GLY A 205 -7.89 5.00 -3.38
N ALA A 206 -7.08 5.22 -4.43
CA ALA A 206 -6.17 4.21 -4.93
C ALA A 206 -5.11 3.83 -3.87
N ALA A 207 -4.95 2.54 -3.57
CA ALA A 207 -4.08 2.03 -2.51
C ALA A 207 -2.65 2.58 -2.57
N LYS A 208 -2.03 2.59 -3.76
CA LYS A 208 -0.70 3.17 -3.96
C LYS A 208 -0.62 4.64 -3.57
N HIS A 209 -1.65 5.43 -3.87
CA HIS A 209 -1.68 6.86 -3.54
C HIS A 209 -1.83 7.06 -2.03
N ILE A 210 -2.67 6.25 -1.38
CA ILE A 210 -2.85 6.26 0.07
C ILE A 210 -1.53 5.91 0.76
N ASP A 211 -0.86 4.82 0.35
CA ASP A 211 0.43 4.40 0.88
C ASP A 211 1.49 5.51 0.77
N GLN A 212 1.52 6.20 -0.36
CA GLN A 212 2.45 7.32 -0.57
C GLN A 212 2.14 8.51 0.34
N GLN A 213 0.87 8.83 0.58
CA GLN A 213 0.49 9.92 1.49
C GLN A 213 0.79 9.57 2.95
N VAL A 214 0.37 8.39 3.40
CA VAL A 214 0.64 7.91 4.75
C VAL A 214 2.14 7.84 5.01
N GLY A 215 2.92 7.22 4.13
CA GLY A 215 4.37 7.13 4.29
C GLY A 215 5.11 8.47 4.24
N LYS A 216 4.53 9.54 3.68
CA LYS A 216 5.08 10.90 3.81
C LYS A 216 4.81 11.48 5.20
N MET A 217 3.62 11.25 5.76
CA MET A 217 3.26 11.71 7.11
C MET A 217 4.04 10.94 8.20
N GLU A 218 4.26 9.63 8.00
CA GLU A 218 5.16 8.85 8.87
C GLU A 218 6.57 9.44 8.92
N ARG A 219 7.15 9.74 7.75
CA ARG A 219 8.49 10.37 7.68
C ARG A 219 8.55 11.73 8.33
N LEU A 220 7.51 12.55 8.19
CA LEU A 220 7.40 13.82 8.90
C LEU A 220 7.34 13.58 10.42
N GLY A 221 6.53 12.62 10.86
CA GLY A 221 6.44 12.27 12.28
C GLY A 221 7.79 11.88 12.88
N VAL A 222 8.54 11.04 12.18
CA VAL A 222 9.91 10.65 12.58
C VAL A 222 10.85 11.86 12.62
N TYR A 223 10.76 12.74 11.64
CA TYR A 223 11.59 13.96 11.60
C TYR A 223 11.31 14.88 12.79
N LEU A 224 10.03 15.17 13.05
CA LEU A 224 9.62 16.05 14.15
C LEU A 224 10.04 15.46 15.51
N ALA A 225 9.83 14.16 15.72
CA ALA A 225 10.21 13.47 16.95
C ALA A 225 11.74 13.50 17.17
N LYS A 226 12.51 13.26 16.10
CA LYS A 226 13.99 13.26 16.15
C LYS A 226 14.56 14.66 16.47
N GLN A 227 13.96 15.70 15.91
CA GLN A 227 14.41 17.07 16.09
C GLN A 227 13.78 17.75 17.33
N GLY A 228 12.81 17.12 18.00
CA GLY A 228 12.09 17.72 19.12
C GLY A 228 11.23 18.93 18.72
N LEU A 229 10.81 18.97 17.44
CA LEU A 229 10.06 20.12 16.87
C LEU A 229 8.56 19.92 17.01
N LYS A 230 7.84 21.03 17.20
CA LYS A 230 6.38 21.06 17.05
C LYS A 230 6.02 21.16 15.57
N LEU A 231 4.77 20.78 15.26
CA LEU A 231 4.23 20.94 13.91
C LEU A 231 3.79 22.38 13.70
N ASP A 232 4.60 23.14 12.99
CA ASP A 232 4.36 24.52 12.56
C ASP A 232 4.96 24.76 11.17
N PHE A 233 4.83 25.97 10.65
CA PHE A 233 5.33 26.36 9.34
C PHE A 233 6.85 26.19 9.24
N ASP A 234 7.60 26.63 10.25
CA ASP A 234 9.06 26.62 10.25
C ASP A 234 9.61 25.19 10.28
N ALA A 235 8.96 24.30 11.05
CA ALA A 235 9.32 22.89 11.09
C ALA A 235 9.07 22.19 9.73
N ILE A 236 7.99 22.53 9.03
CA ILE A 236 7.72 22.00 7.68
C ILE A 236 8.75 22.55 6.68
N ASP A 237 9.07 23.84 6.72
CA ASP A 237 10.09 24.43 5.84
C ASP A 237 11.46 23.77 6.05
N ALA A 238 11.89 23.61 7.30
CA ALA A 238 13.12 22.91 7.66
C ALA A 238 13.11 21.45 7.20
N TRP A 239 11.98 20.75 7.35
CA TRP A 239 11.82 19.38 6.87
C TRP A 239 11.96 19.29 5.35
N LEU A 240 11.27 20.15 4.60
CA LEU A 240 11.35 20.16 3.13
C LEU A 240 12.79 20.40 2.65
N LYS A 241 13.52 21.30 3.27
CA LYS A 241 14.95 21.56 3.00
C LYS A 241 15.81 20.30 3.27
N SER A 242 15.50 19.55 4.32
CA SER A 242 16.23 18.34 4.68
C SER A 242 16.02 17.16 3.71
N LEU A 243 14.97 17.18 2.89
CA LEU A 243 14.64 16.08 1.98
C LEU A 243 15.53 16.05 0.73
N ASP A 244 16.16 17.15 0.35
CA ASP A 244 16.99 17.27 -0.87
C ASP A 244 16.30 16.68 -2.10
N ARG A 245 15.11 17.19 -2.43
CA ARG A 245 14.28 16.70 -3.55
C ARG A 245 13.93 17.83 -4.51
N ALA A 246 13.68 17.45 -5.76
CA ALA A 246 13.20 18.38 -6.78
C ALA A 246 11.91 19.08 -6.33
N PRO A 247 11.69 20.38 -6.69
CA PRO A 247 10.55 21.19 -6.26
C PRO A 247 9.20 20.51 -6.50
N LYS A 248 9.02 19.88 -7.66
CA LYS A 248 7.81 19.10 -7.99
C LYS A 248 7.56 17.95 -7.00
N THR A 249 8.61 17.32 -6.50
CA THR A 249 8.52 16.26 -5.49
C THR A 249 8.17 16.86 -4.12
N LEU A 250 8.79 17.97 -3.73
CA LEU A 250 8.47 18.69 -2.50
C LEU A 250 7.01 19.15 -2.49
N GLY A 251 6.48 19.65 -3.62
CA GLY A 251 5.06 19.96 -3.77
C GLY A 251 4.14 18.77 -3.47
N GLN A 252 4.55 17.54 -3.81
CA GLN A 252 3.77 16.35 -3.45
C GLN A 252 3.78 16.04 -1.94
N TYR A 253 4.81 16.46 -1.20
CA TYR A 253 4.84 16.36 0.26
C TYR A 253 3.87 17.37 0.88
N LEU A 254 3.87 18.61 0.41
CA LEU A 254 2.93 19.65 0.84
C LEU A 254 1.48 19.26 0.55
N MET A 255 1.20 18.74 -0.66
CA MET A 255 -0.14 18.25 -1.01
C MET A 255 -0.61 17.11 -0.07
N ALA A 256 0.29 16.19 0.28
CA ALA A 256 -0.04 15.11 1.21
C ALA A 256 -0.33 15.64 2.62
N GLY A 257 0.49 16.57 3.10
CA GLY A 257 0.31 17.24 4.39
C GLY A 257 -0.99 18.04 4.46
N THR A 258 -1.27 18.87 3.45
CA THR A 258 -2.53 19.63 3.33
C THR A 258 -3.76 18.70 3.31
N ALA A 259 -3.71 17.59 2.56
CA ALA A 259 -4.80 16.64 2.54
C ALA A 259 -5.03 15.97 3.90
N PHE A 260 -3.95 15.61 4.59
CA PHE A 260 -4.00 15.07 5.95
C PHE A 260 -4.54 16.10 6.94
N TRP A 261 -4.03 17.33 6.92
CA TRP A 261 -4.47 18.43 7.79
C TRP A 261 -5.97 18.69 7.65
N LYS A 262 -6.47 18.84 6.41
CA LYS A 262 -7.89 19.06 6.14
C LYS A 262 -8.77 17.91 6.65
N TRP A 263 -8.32 16.67 6.50
CA TRP A 263 -9.01 15.53 7.08
C TRP A 263 -8.99 15.57 8.61
N ALA A 264 -7.83 15.79 9.22
CA ALA A 264 -7.68 15.78 10.66
C ALA A 264 -8.48 16.90 11.34
N MET A 265 -8.45 18.11 10.78
CA MET A 265 -9.27 19.24 11.24
C MET A 265 -10.77 18.95 11.13
N LYS A 266 -11.21 18.11 10.20
CA LYS A 266 -12.62 17.78 10.03
C LYS A 266 -13.07 16.60 10.88
N TYR A 267 -12.25 15.56 11.02
CA TYR A 267 -12.68 14.27 11.55
C TYR A 267 -11.97 13.83 12.83
N ASP A 268 -10.83 14.43 13.21
CA ASP A 268 -10.10 14.11 14.44
C ASP A 268 -10.33 15.21 15.49
N ALA A 269 -11.14 14.91 16.51
CA ALA A 269 -11.51 15.88 17.55
C ALA A 269 -10.27 16.38 18.33
N ARG A 270 -9.35 15.46 18.68
CA ARG A 270 -8.13 15.80 19.41
C ARG A 270 -7.19 16.68 18.55
N TRP A 271 -7.11 16.41 17.27
CA TRP A 271 -6.36 17.27 16.35
C TRP A 271 -6.93 18.69 16.31
N ARG A 272 -8.27 18.83 16.16
CA ARG A 272 -8.94 20.14 16.16
C ARG A 272 -8.66 20.93 17.43
N GLU A 273 -8.69 20.25 18.57
CA GLU A 273 -8.42 20.91 19.87
C GLU A 273 -6.97 21.38 19.95
N ASN A 274 -6.02 20.51 19.61
CA ASN A 274 -4.59 20.83 19.67
C ASN A 274 -4.15 21.92 18.70
N PHE A 275 -4.82 22.06 17.56
CA PHE A 275 -4.49 23.00 16.50
C PHE A 275 -5.58 24.04 16.24
N LYS A 276 -6.47 24.27 17.22
CA LYS A 276 -7.54 25.27 17.12
C LYS A 276 -6.96 26.67 16.87
N GLY A 277 -7.46 27.31 15.82
CA GLY A 277 -7.01 28.67 15.44
C GLY A 277 -5.66 28.73 14.72
N GLN A 278 -4.99 27.60 14.50
CA GLN A 278 -3.73 27.58 13.76
C GLN A 278 -3.99 27.45 12.25
N ALA A 279 -3.18 28.18 11.47
CA ALA A 279 -3.14 28.03 10.02
C ALA A 279 -2.58 26.66 9.63
N ASN A 280 -2.92 26.20 8.42
CA ASN A 280 -2.36 24.97 7.88
C ASN A 280 -0.85 25.11 7.63
N PRO A 281 0.01 24.40 8.34
CA PRO A 281 1.45 24.55 8.23
C PRO A 281 2.03 24.03 6.91
N PHE A 282 1.23 23.42 6.06
CA PHE A 282 1.64 22.91 4.74
C PHE A 282 1.28 23.85 3.58
N GLU A 283 0.66 24.99 3.86
CA GLU A 283 0.27 25.98 2.85
C GLU A 283 1.27 27.15 2.82
N ASN A 284 1.32 27.85 1.70
CA ASN A 284 2.12 29.07 1.49
C ASN A 284 3.65 28.88 1.58
N HIS A 285 4.16 27.69 1.25
CA HIS A 285 5.61 27.47 1.11
C HIS A 285 6.09 27.86 -0.30
N ASP A 286 7.06 28.74 -0.37
CA ASP A 286 7.77 29.04 -1.60
C ASP A 286 8.81 27.96 -1.88
N LEU A 287 8.46 27.04 -2.78
CA LEU A 287 9.41 26.03 -3.21
C LEU A 287 10.43 26.63 -4.17
N PRO A 288 11.71 26.17 -4.13
CA PRO A 288 12.71 26.63 -5.06
C PRO A 288 12.18 26.55 -6.49
N GLN A 289 11.98 27.68 -7.12
CA GLN A 289 11.76 27.70 -8.56
C GLN A 289 13.09 27.34 -9.19
N GLY A 290 13.09 26.40 -10.13
CA GLY A 290 14.30 26.02 -10.87
C GLY A 290 14.91 27.28 -11.49
N GLY A 291 15.72 28.01 -10.71
CA GLY A 291 16.23 29.31 -11.05
C GLY A 291 17.39 29.21 -12.00
N GLY A 292 17.31 29.93 -13.13
CA GLY A 292 18.39 30.58 -13.80
C GLY A 292 19.48 29.75 -14.52
N LYS A 293 19.71 28.49 -14.17
CA LYS A 293 20.36 27.52 -15.08
C LYS A 293 19.24 26.86 -15.86
N PRO A 294 19.35 26.73 -17.21
CA PRO A 294 18.40 25.89 -17.94
C PRO A 294 18.37 24.58 -17.16
N ALA A 295 17.23 24.28 -16.53
CA ALA A 295 17.03 22.99 -15.86
C ALA A 295 17.48 21.99 -16.92
N GLN A 296 18.55 21.23 -16.65
CA GLN A 296 18.99 20.18 -17.54
C GLN A 296 17.72 19.44 -17.90
N GLN A 297 17.31 19.58 -19.15
CA GLN A 297 15.97 19.28 -19.62
C GLN A 297 15.60 17.87 -19.11
N THR A 298 14.86 17.82 -18.02
CA THR A 298 14.23 16.59 -17.53
C THR A 298 13.03 16.25 -18.43
N ASN A 299 12.87 16.99 -19.54
CA ASN A 299 11.88 16.71 -20.54
C ASN A 299 12.23 15.36 -21.20
N ARG A 300 11.25 14.50 -21.19
CA ARG A 300 11.35 13.20 -21.86
C ARG A 300 11.50 13.44 -23.34
N GLU A 301 12.56 12.91 -23.92
CA GLU A 301 12.84 13.00 -25.34
C GLU A 301 12.09 11.94 -26.12
N ALA A 302 11.75 12.26 -27.37
CA ALA A 302 11.23 11.29 -28.33
C ALA A 302 12.38 10.51 -28.93
N TYR A 303 12.14 9.25 -29.28
CA TYR A 303 13.09 8.43 -30.02
C TYR A 303 12.99 8.72 -31.54
N THR A 304 14.08 8.56 -32.26
CA THR A 304 14.06 8.40 -33.69
C THR A 304 13.63 6.99 -34.10
N THR A 305 13.26 6.76 -35.34
CA THR A 305 12.94 5.42 -35.88
C THR A 305 14.11 4.45 -35.69
N ALA A 306 15.33 4.89 -36.00
CA ALA A 306 16.53 4.08 -35.82
C ALA A 306 16.80 3.70 -34.36
N GLU A 307 16.51 4.59 -33.42
CA GLU A 307 16.65 4.31 -32.00
C GLU A 307 15.57 3.35 -31.48
N LEU A 308 14.33 3.42 -32.00
CA LEU A 308 13.29 2.44 -31.70
C LEU A 308 13.65 1.06 -32.25
N ALA A 309 14.17 0.99 -33.48
CA ALA A 309 14.66 -0.26 -34.08
C ALA A 309 15.80 -0.85 -33.21
N LYS A 310 16.78 -0.03 -32.82
CA LYS A 310 17.87 -0.43 -31.92
C LYS A 310 17.35 -0.98 -30.55
N LEU A 311 16.32 -0.37 -29.96
CA LEU A 311 15.69 -0.86 -28.76
C LEU A 311 15.01 -2.21 -28.97
N HIS A 312 14.26 -2.37 -30.04
CA HIS A 312 13.57 -3.61 -30.38
C HIS A 312 14.58 -4.75 -30.65
N GLU A 313 15.58 -4.53 -31.50
CA GLU A 313 16.65 -5.49 -31.74
C GLU A 313 17.43 -5.86 -30.47
N GLY A 314 17.71 -4.87 -29.62
CA GLY A 314 18.36 -5.08 -28.35
C GLY A 314 17.56 -5.98 -27.41
N ALA A 315 16.22 -5.85 -27.41
CA ALA A 315 15.35 -6.73 -26.66
C ALA A 315 15.35 -8.17 -27.19
N ILE A 316 15.37 -8.34 -28.53
CA ILE A 316 15.50 -9.65 -29.20
C ILE A 316 16.86 -10.29 -28.86
N LYS A 317 17.96 -9.56 -28.99
CA LYS A 317 19.32 -10.04 -28.67
C LYS A 317 19.45 -10.44 -27.20
N ALA A 318 18.72 -9.77 -26.30
CA ALA A 318 18.63 -10.10 -24.88
C ALA A 318 17.66 -11.26 -24.60
N GLN A 319 17.09 -11.91 -25.62
CA GLN A 319 16.09 -12.98 -25.52
C GLN A 319 14.87 -12.60 -24.68
N ASN A 320 14.52 -11.31 -24.66
CA ASN A 320 13.37 -10.79 -23.94
C ASN A 320 12.23 -10.47 -24.92
N ASN A 321 11.64 -11.52 -25.50
CA ASN A 321 10.57 -11.41 -26.49
C ASN A 321 9.36 -10.61 -25.97
N PRO A 322 8.88 -10.77 -24.70
CA PRO A 322 7.80 -9.93 -24.20
C PRO A 322 8.12 -8.44 -24.22
N LEU A 323 9.39 -8.07 -23.98
CA LEU A 323 9.81 -6.68 -24.06
C LEU A 323 9.92 -6.18 -25.51
N ALA A 324 10.40 -7.01 -26.42
CA ALA A 324 10.45 -6.70 -27.86
C ALA A 324 9.03 -6.43 -28.42
N ASP A 325 8.10 -7.34 -28.11
CA ASP A 325 6.69 -7.19 -28.51
C ASP A 325 6.06 -5.93 -27.91
N LEU A 326 6.35 -5.65 -26.64
CA LEU A 326 5.85 -4.46 -25.97
C LEU A 326 6.37 -3.16 -26.58
N ILE A 327 7.63 -3.14 -27.05
CA ILE A 327 8.22 -1.99 -27.76
C ILE A 327 7.50 -1.79 -29.09
N LEU A 328 7.26 -2.85 -29.86
CA LEU A 328 6.51 -2.77 -31.12
C LEU A 328 5.09 -2.27 -30.92
N LEU A 329 4.35 -2.88 -29.98
CA LEU A 329 3.00 -2.44 -29.66
C LEU A 329 2.97 -0.97 -29.24
N GLY A 330 3.93 -0.55 -28.42
CA GLY A 330 4.06 0.86 -28.01
C GLY A 330 4.31 1.80 -29.17
N SER A 331 5.17 1.39 -30.12
CA SER A 331 5.60 2.20 -31.29
C SER A 331 4.49 2.46 -32.30
N TYR A 332 3.51 1.54 -32.38
CA TYR A 332 2.41 1.66 -33.33
C TYR A 332 1.07 2.05 -32.74
N THR A 333 0.96 2.08 -31.38
CA THR A 333 -0.28 2.48 -30.71
C THR A 333 -0.14 3.75 -29.87
N GLY A 334 1.08 4.11 -29.50
CA GLY A 334 1.32 5.18 -28.52
C GLY A 334 0.69 4.91 -27.15
N ALA A 335 0.29 3.69 -26.85
CA ALA A 335 -0.37 3.35 -25.59
C ALA A 335 0.61 3.36 -24.39
N ARG A 336 0.07 3.52 -23.18
CA ARG A 336 0.88 3.46 -21.96
C ARG A 336 1.30 2.03 -21.69
N ILE A 337 2.47 1.84 -21.11
CA ILE A 337 3.04 0.51 -20.81
C ILE A 337 2.05 -0.38 -20.02
N GLU A 338 1.34 0.16 -19.05
CA GLU A 338 0.37 -0.61 -18.27
C GLU A 338 -0.87 -0.97 -19.11
N GLU A 339 -1.32 -0.08 -20.01
CA GLU A 339 -2.43 -0.35 -20.93
C GLU A 339 -2.09 -1.56 -21.81
N LEU A 340 -0.89 -1.59 -22.38
CA LEU A 340 -0.42 -2.70 -23.22
C LEU A 340 -0.28 -4.02 -22.41
N CYS A 341 0.26 -3.95 -21.19
CA CYS A 341 0.40 -5.12 -20.35
C CYS A 341 -0.96 -5.68 -19.83
N GLN A 342 -2.03 -4.90 -19.93
CA GLN A 342 -3.39 -5.30 -19.56
C GLN A 342 -4.22 -5.80 -20.74
N LEU A 343 -3.70 -5.70 -21.99
CA LEU A 343 -4.39 -6.23 -23.16
C LEU A 343 -4.52 -7.74 -23.07
N LYS A 344 -5.74 -8.23 -23.29
CA LYS A 344 -6.08 -9.63 -23.38
C LYS A 344 -6.52 -10.01 -24.78
N ARG A 345 -6.66 -11.29 -25.06
CA ARG A 345 -7.23 -11.79 -26.32
C ARG A 345 -8.59 -11.19 -26.64
N GLU A 346 -9.50 -11.11 -25.64
CA GLU A 346 -10.83 -10.50 -25.76
C GLU A 346 -10.81 -9.00 -26.10
N HIS A 347 -9.70 -8.34 -25.89
CA HIS A 347 -9.52 -6.91 -26.22
C HIS A 347 -9.07 -6.70 -27.67
N VAL A 348 -8.75 -7.76 -28.41
CA VAL A 348 -8.54 -7.68 -29.85
C VAL A 348 -9.88 -7.93 -30.53
N ILE A 349 -10.49 -6.88 -31.02
CA ILE A 349 -11.84 -6.86 -31.57
C ILE A 349 -11.85 -6.51 -33.03
N ASP A 350 -12.91 -6.84 -33.74
CA ASP A 350 -13.26 -6.25 -35.03
C ASP A 350 -14.09 -4.98 -34.80
N GLN A 351 -13.65 -3.86 -35.31
CA GLN A 351 -14.36 -2.60 -35.28
C GLN A 351 -14.57 -2.12 -36.72
N ASP A 352 -15.78 -2.26 -37.22
CA ASP A 352 -16.17 -1.87 -38.57
C ASP A 352 -15.29 -2.57 -39.67
N GLY A 353 -14.99 -3.86 -39.51
CA GLY A 353 -14.13 -4.65 -40.39
C GLY A 353 -12.62 -4.41 -40.20
N ILE A 354 -12.23 -3.68 -39.17
CA ILE A 354 -10.83 -3.34 -38.84
C ILE A 354 -10.45 -3.96 -37.48
N GLN A 355 -9.46 -4.87 -37.51
CA GLN A 355 -8.90 -5.41 -36.30
C GLN A 355 -8.34 -4.29 -35.42
N SER A 356 -8.76 -4.23 -34.17
CA SER A 356 -8.50 -3.12 -33.26
C SER A 356 -8.25 -3.56 -31.83
N PHE A 357 -7.48 -2.79 -31.08
CA PHE A 357 -7.31 -2.96 -29.63
C PHE A 357 -8.37 -2.15 -28.88
N ASN A 358 -9.17 -2.79 -28.04
CA ASN A 358 -10.04 -2.13 -27.10
C ASN A 358 -9.28 -1.90 -25.79
N ILE A 359 -8.81 -0.70 -25.56
CA ILE A 359 -8.17 -0.29 -24.30
C ILE A 359 -9.28 0.08 -23.30
N ALA A 360 -9.85 -0.97 -22.65
CA ALA A 360 -11.00 -0.87 -21.75
C ALA A 360 -10.68 -0.27 -20.38
N ALA A 361 -9.40 -0.21 -19.96
CA ALA A 361 -8.98 0.30 -18.67
C ALA A 361 -7.78 1.22 -18.78
N SER A 362 -7.92 2.44 -18.30
CA SER A 362 -6.86 3.44 -18.27
C SER A 362 -6.95 4.32 -17.01
N LYS A 363 -5.92 5.14 -16.79
CA LYS A 363 -5.86 6.08 -15.67
C LYS A 363 -6.89 7.22 -15.79
N THR A 364 -7.26 7.59 -17.01
CA THR A 364 -8.20 8.69 -17.32
C THR A 364 -9.32 8.18 -18.23
N LYS A 365 -10.45 8.88 -18.27
CA LYS A 365 -11.56 8.55 -19.21
C LYS A 365 -11.12 8.59 -20.65
N ALA A 366 -10.37 9.60 -21.07
CA ALA A 366 -9.80 9.71 -22.42
C ALA A 366 -8.84 8.56 -22.78
N GLY A 367 -8.32 7.87 -21.77
CA GLY A 367 -7.48 6.69 -22.00
C GLY A 367 -8.24 5.44 -22.43
N ILE A 368 -9.55 5.37 -22.20
CA ILE A 368 -10.45 4.29 -22.66
C ILE A 368 -10.78 4.57 -24.12
N ARG A 369 -10.32 3.70 -25.03
CA ARG A 369 -10.42 3.95 -26.45
C ARG A 369 -10.18 2.70 -27.28
N ILE A 370 -10.59 2.76 -28.55
CA ILE A 370 -10.26 1.75 -29.56
C ILE A 370 -9.15 2.31 -30.45
N VAL A 371 -8.10 1.49 -30.65
CA VAL A 371 -6.95 1.81 -31.49
C VAL A 371 -6.81 0.69 -32.54
N PRO A 372 -6.86 0.99 -33.85
CA PRO A 372 -6.67 -0.01 -34.87
C PRO A 372 -5.31 -0.71 -34.76
N VAL A 373 -5.25 -1.97 -35.20
CA VAL A 373 -3.99 -2.70 -35.32
C VAL A 373 -3.26 -2.19 -36.57
N HIS A 374 -2.09 -1.62 -36.36
CA HIS A 374 -1.24 -1.20 -37.50
C HIS A 374 -0.86 -2.41 -38.37
N PRO A 375 -0.80 -2.30 -39.72
CA PRO A 375 -0.47 -3.42 -40.59
C PRO A 375 0.82 -4.16 -40.21
N ALA A 376 1.85 -3.45 -39.78
CA ALA A 376 3.10 -4.05 -39.27
C ALA A 376 2.94 -4.91 -37.98
N LEU A 377 1.85 -4.78 -37.29
CA LEU A 377 1.57 -5.56 -36.06
C LEU A 377 0.73 -6.82 -36.31
N THR A 378 0.14 -7.00 -37.49
CA THR A 378 -0.83 -8.08 -37.75
C THR A 378 -0.28 -9.46 -37.38
N THR A 379 0.94 -9.78 -37.89
CA THR A 379 1.60 -11.06 -37.59
C THR A 379 1.95 -11.20 -36.11
N VAL A 380 2.43 -10.12 -35.48
CA VAL A 380 2.79 -10.11 -34.06
C VAL A 380 1.55 -10.34 -33.21
N VAL A 381 0.44 -9.66 -33.47
CA VAL A 381 -0.81 -9.79 -32.73
C VAL A 381 -1.36 -11.20 -32.89
N SER A 382 -1.39 -11.77 -34.11
CA SER A 382 -1.83 -13.16 -34.35
C SER A 382 -1.01 -14.15 -33.53
N ARG A 383 0.31 -14.03 -33.50
CA ARG A 383 1.20 -14.86 -32.70
C ARG A 383 0.93 -14.68 -31.20
N LEU A 384 0.83 -13.46 -30.71
CA LEU A 384 0.55 -13.18 -29.30
C LEU A 384 -0.80 -13.76 -28.84
N MET A 385 -1.80 -13.73 -29.71
CA MET A 385 -3.10 -14.36 -29.42
C MET A 385 -3.01 -15.89 -29.35
N GLN A 386 -2.19 -16.51 -30.20
CA GLN A 386 -1.99 -17.97 -30.19
C GLN A 386 -1.13 -18.42 -29.01
N ASP A 387 -0.05 -17.73 -28.70
CA ASP A 387 0.93 -18.09 -27.67
C ASP A 387 0.44 -17.78 -26.25
N SER A 388 -0.63 -17.01 -26.09
CA SER A 388 -1.14 -16.58 -24.78
C SER A 388 -1.67 -17.76 -23.95
N THR A 389 -1.10 -17.94 -22.77
CA THR A 389 -1.49 -19.00 -21.80
C THR A 389 -2.32 -18.47 -20.62
N ASP A 390 -2.31 -17.15 -20.40
CA ASP A 390 -2.99 -16.46 -19.28
C ASP A 390 -3.98 -15.38 -19.76
N ASP A 391 -4.49 -15.51 -20.98
CA ASP A 391 -5.35 -14.58 -21.72
C ASP A 391 -4.75 -13.23 -22.05
N TYR A 392 -3.62 -12.85 -21.49
CA TYR A 392 -2.95 -11.57 -21.80
C TYR A 392 -2.04 -11.70 -23.02
N LEU A 393 -2.02 -10.66 -23.86
CA LEU A 393 -1.15 -10.64 -25.03
C LEU A 393 0.34 -10.59 -24.67
N ILE A 394 0.68 -9.84 -23.62
CA ILE A 394 2.06 -9.77 -23.12
C ILE A 394 2.19 -10.63 -21.87
N PRO A 395 2.95 -11.73 -21.91
CA PRO A 395 3.18 -12.57 -20.74
C PRO A 395 4.02 -11.81 -19.72
N VAL A 396 3.50 -11.67 -18.51
CA VAL A 396 4.19 -11.04 -17.37
C VAL A 396 4.07 -11.94 -16.16
N SER A 397 5.19 -12.41 -15.65
CA SER A 397 5.24 -13.43 -14.57
C SER A 397 4.71 -12.96 -13.22
N THR A 398 4.74 -11.65 -12.93
CA THR A 398 4.39 -11.12 -11.62
C THR A 398 3.64 -9.79 -11.68
N LYS A 399 2.64 -9.63 -10.81
CA LYS A 399 2.03 -8.33 -10.48
C LYS A 399 2.72 -7.76 -9.25
N ASN A 400 2.79 -6.44 -9.15
CA ASN A 400 3.20 -5.83 -7.89
C ASN A 400 2.04 -5.86 -6.88
N GLN A 401 2.30 -5.42 -5.62
CA GLN A 401 1.28 -5.37 -4.55
C GLN A 401 0.04 -4.53 -4.90
N TYR A 402 0.08 -3.69 -5.93
CA TYR A 402 -1.04 -2.89 -6.44
C TYR A 402 -1.68 -3.48 -7.70
N GLY A 403 -1.38 -4.72 -8.04
CA GLY A 403 -1.93 -5.40 -9.20
C GLY A 403 -1.39 -4.89 -10.56
N LYS A 404 -0.31 -4.08 -10.58
CA LYS A 404 0.27 -3.56 -11.82
C LYS A 404 1.17 -4.58 -12.48
N ARG A 405 0.83 -4.94 -13.74
CA ARG A 405 1.58 -5.91 -14.56
C ARG A 405 2.87 -5.32 -15.13
N SER A 406 2.88 -4.02 -15.45
CA SER A 406 4.03 -3.35 -16.09
C SER A 406 5.27 -3.22 -15.22
N HIS A 407 5.23 -3.52 -13.92
CA HIS A 407 6.31 -3.18 -12.99
C HIS A 407 7.65 -3.87 -13.34
N ALA A 408 7.65 -5.17 -13.56
CA ALA A 408 8.87 -5.94 -13.88
C ALA A 408 9.41 -5.59 -15.26
N ILE A 409 8.52 -5.54 -16.27
CA ILE A 409 8.92 -5.27 -17.66
C ILE A 409 9.38 -3.82 -17.85
N SER A 410 8.83 -2.86 -17.10
CA SER A 410 9.31 -1.47 -17.08
C SER A 410 10.74 -1.36 -16.53
N LYS A 411 11.09 -2.17 -15.52
CA LYS A 411 12.48 -2.25 -15.05
C LYS A 411 13.40 -2.91 -16.07
N ALA A 412 12.91 -3.94 -16.79
CA ALA A 412 13.67 -4.56 -17.87
C ALA A 412 13.95 -3.57 -19.01
N PHE A 413 12.95 -2.78 -19.40
CA PHE A 413 13.13 -1.68 -20.36
C PHE A 413 14.19 -0.68 -19.88
N GLY A 414 14.15 -0.27 -18.63
CA GLY A 414 15.14 0.65 -18.05
C GLY A 414 16.56 0.12 -18.11
N ARG A 415 16.78 -1.19 -17.86
CA ARG A 415 18.09 -1.84 -18.00
C ARG A 415 18.54 -1.89 -19.45
N LEU A 416 17.68 -2.33 -20.38
CA LEU A 416 17.96 -2.36 -21.81
C LEU A 416 18.34 -0.98 -22.34
N ARG A 417 17.53 0.04 -22.02
CA ARG A 417 17.81 1.42 -22.38
C ARG A 417 19.22 1.85 -21.95
N THR A 418 19.57 1.59 -20.71
CA THR A 418 20.89 1.97 -20.16
C THR A 418 22.03 1.19 -20.84
N SER A 419 21.86 -0.12 -21.11
CA SER A 419 22.88 -0.93 -21.79
C SER A 419 23.12 -0.50 -23.25
N LEU A 420 22.11 0.11 -23.89
CA LEU A 420 22.21 0.66 -25.24
C LEU A 420 22.74 2.10 -25.29
N GLY A 421 23.09 2.69 -24.12
CA GLY A 421 23.68 4.02 -24.01
C GLY A 421 22.67 5.17 -23.96
N PHE A 422 21.37 4.91 -23.84
CA PHE A 422 20.36 5.96 -23.73
C PHE A 422 20.30 6.56 -22.32
N GLY A 423 20.25 7.89 -22.24
CA GLY A 423 20.19 8.64 -21.00
C GLY A 423 18.85 8.51 -20.23
N PRO A 424 18.76 9.06 -19.00
CA PRO A 424 17.57 8.98 -18.14
C PRO A 424 16.34 9.71 -18.70
N GLN A 425 16.50 10.63 -19.64
CA GLN A 425 15.41 11.34 -20.32
C GLN A 425 14.57 10.40 -21.23
N TYR A 426 15.15 9.31 -21.67
CA TYR A 426 14.47 8.28 -22.46
C TYR A 426 13.83 7.24 -21.54
N VAL A 427 12.55 7.08 -21.62
CA VAL A 427 11.77 6.09 -20.86
C VAL A 427 10.77 5.40 -21.79
N PHE A 428 10.10 4.34 -21.34
CA PHE A 428 9.07 3.70 -22.18
C PHE A 428 8.01 4.71 -22.69
N HIS A 429 7.63 5.67 -21.84
CA HIS A 429 6.69 6.73 -22.24
C HIS A 429 7.22 7.64 -23.36
N SER A 430 8.52 7.68 -23.58
CA SER A 430 9.13 8.39 -24.72
C SER A 430 8.72 7.79 -26.06
N ILE A 431 8.43 6.49 -26.12
CA ILE A 431 7.87 5.83 -27.31
C ILE A 431 6.54 6.51 -27.71
N ARG A 432 5.69 6.79 -26.74
CA ARG A 432 4.44 7.51 -27.00
C ARG A 432 4.68 8.96 -27.47
N ASN A 433 5.68 9.64 -26.91
CA ASN A 433 6.06 10.97 -27.39
C ASN A 433 6.52 10.90 -28.86
N THR A 434 7.22 9.82 -29.22
CA THR A 434 7.64 9.55 -30.61
C THR A 434 6.42 9.41 -31.53
N VAL A 435 5.43 8.58 -31.14
CA VAL A 435 4.20 8.40 -31.93
C VAL A 435 3.48 9.74 -32.14
N VAL A 436 3.28 10.51 -31.06
CA VAL A 436 2.65 11.85 -31.15
C VAL A 436 3.44 12.76 -32.12
N THR A 437 4.77 12.78 -32.00
CA THR A 437 5.63 13.62 -32.82
C THR A 437 5.56 13.22 -34.31
N TYR A 438 5.60 11.93 -34.63
CA TYR A 438 5.50 11.46 -36.01
C TYR A 438 4.14 11.74 -36.64
N LEU A 439 3.04 11.47 -35.89
CA LEU A 439 1.69 11.77 -36.38
C LEU A 439 1.49 13.28 -36.62
N ALA A 440 1.99 14.12 -35.72
CA ALA A 440 1.95 15.57 -35.91
C ALA A 440 2.75 16.05 -37.13
N ARG A 441 3.92 15.45 -37.38
CA ARG A 441 4.75 15.73 -38.57
C ARG A 441 4.16 15.18 -39.88
N ALA A 442 3.26 14.19 -39.78
CA ALA A 442 2.50 13.62 -40.88
C ALA A 442 1.16 14.34 -41.10
N ASP A 443 0.98 15.55 -40.57
CA ASP A 443 -0.20 16.40 -40.68
C ASP A 443 -1.50 15.76 -40.15
N VAL A 444 -1.39 14.85 -39.16
CA VAL A 444 -2.56 14.32 -38.46
C VAL A 444 -3.05 15.36 -37.48
N SER A 445 -4.35 15.63 -37.46
CA SER A 445 -4.94 16.64 -36.59
C SER A 445 -4.74 16.35 -35.10
N GLY A 446 -4.50 17.38 -34.30
CA GLY A 446 -4.27 17.25 -32.85
C GLY A 446 -5.36 16.47 -32.11
N PRO A 447 -6.67 16.72 -32.35
CA PRO A 447 -7.76 15.94 -31.77
C PRO A 447 -7.69 14.45 -32.11
N LEU A 448 -7.38 14.09 -33.38
CA LEU A 448 -7.26 12.69 -33.78
C LEU A 448 -6.05 12.01 -33.12
N ILE A 449 -4.92 12.70 -33.02
CA ILE A 449 -3.74 12.21 -32.26
C ILE A 449 -4.14 11.98 -30.81
N ALA A 450 -4.85 12.94 -30.17
CA ALA A 450 -5.29 12.82 -28.78
C ALA A 450 -6.18 11.58 -28.57
N GLU A 451 -7.13 11.32 -29.47
CA GLU A 451 -7.97 10.13 -29.43
C GLU A 451 -7.15 8.82 -29.59
N ILE A 452 -6.24 8.77 -30.55
CA ILE A 452 -5.41 7.57 -30.77
C ILE A 452 -4.58 7.26 -29.52
N VAL A 453 -3.87 8.26 -28.99
CA VAL A 453 -2.99 8.03 -27.85
C VAL A 453 -3.72 8.10 -26.50
N GLY A 454 -4.94 8.60 -26.40
CA GLY A 454 -5.72 8.76 -25.15
C GLY A 454 -5.21 9.93 -24.31
N HIS A 455 -5.19 11.12 -24.91
CA HIS A 455 -5.06 12.41 -24.22
C HIS A 455 -6.41 13.11 -24.18
N GLU A 456 -6.64 13.95 -23.18
CA GLU A 456 -7.72 14.91 -23.19
C GLU A 456 -7.38 16.01 -24.20
N THR A 457 -8.35 16.43 -24.99
CA THR A 457 -8.12 17.50 -25.99
C THR A 457 -8.12 18.88 -25.33
N GLY A 458 -8.63 18.97 -24.10
CA GLY A 458 -8.83 20.22 -23.36
C GLY A 458 -9.94 21.09 -23.90
N THR A 459 -10.73 20.57 -24.84
CA THR A 459 -11.88 21.29 -25.41
C THR A 459 -13.17 20.50 -25.21
N VAL A 460 -14.19 21.16 -24.68
CA VAL A 460 -15.52 20.56 -24.41
C VAL A 460 -16.14 19.96 -25.66
N THR A 461 -15.94 20.60 -26.81
CA THR A 461 -16.49 20.15 -28.08
C THR A 461 -16.03 18.75 -28.47
N PHE A 462 -14.72 18.48 -28.34
CA PHE A 462 -14.18 17.17 -28.69
C PHE A 462 -14.30 16.15 -27.56
N ASP A 463 -14.16 16.57 -26.31
CA ASP A 463 -14.18 15.64 -25.17
C ASP A 463 -15.60 15.19 -24.78
N VAL A 464 -16.65 15.95 -25.14
CA VAL A 464 -18.03 15.69 -24.70
C VAL A 464 -19.00 15.46 -25.89
N TYR A 465 -18.93 16.26 -26.94
CA TYR A 465 -19.93 16.25 -28.03
C TYR A 465 -19.53 15.49 -29.28
N ALA A 466 -18.24 15.29 -29.52
CA ALA A 466 -17.81 14.51 -30.69
C ALA A 466 -17.94 13.00 -30.41
N ARG A 467 -18.50 12.26 -31.40
CA ARG A 467 -18.57 10.79 -31.34
C ARG A 467 -17.22 10.07 -31.53
N GLY A 468 -16.14 10.85 -31.69
CA GLY A 468 -14.81 10.37 -31.99
C GLY A 468 -14.60 10.03 -33.48
N ALA A 469 -13.32 9.80 -33.84
CA ALA A 469 -12.95 9.41 -35.18
C ALA A 469 -13.28 7.92 -35.43
N SER A 470 -13.66 7.60 -36.67
CA SER A 470 -13.90 6.21 -37.12
C SER A 470 -12.63 5.35 -37.05
N ALA A 471 -12.81 4.02 -36.98
CA ALA A 471 -11.68 3.08 -37.06
C ALA A 471 -10.84 3.30 -38.33
N ALA A 472 -11.49 3.56 -39.46
CA ALA A 472 -10.81 3.84 -40.74
C ALA A 472 -9.94 5.11 -40.67
N GLN A 473 -10.45 6.20 -40.08
CA GLN A 473 -9.66 7.43 -39.94
C GLN A 473 -8.46 7.24 -39.00
N LYS A 474 -8.63 6.49 -37.92
CA LYS A 474 -7.53 6.15 -37.02
C LYS A 474 -6.50 5.24 -37.68
N LEU A 475 -6.95 4.26 -38.50
CA LEU A 475 -6.08 3.37 -39.24
C LEU A 475 -5.25 4.14 -40.28
N ASP A 476 -5.89 5.02 -41.06
CA ASP A 476 -5.17 5.89 -42.02
C ASP A 476 -4.10 6.71 -41.30
N ALA A 477 -4.45 7.32 -40.17
CA ALA A 477 -3.52 8.12 -39.39
C ALA A 477 -2.32 7.30 -38.89
N ILE A 478 -2.54 6.13 -38.23
CA ILE A 478 -1.43 5.32 -37.68
C ILE A 478 -0.61 4.68 -38.80
N SER A 479 -1.18 4.39 -39.97
CA SER A 479 -0.46 3.83 -41.10
C SER A 479 0.61 4.78 -41.69
N ARG A 480 0.59 6.05 -41.27
CA ARG A 480 1.65 7.04 -41.59
C ARG A 480 2.87 6.93 -40.65
N LEU A 481 2.82 6.08 -39.62
CA LEU A 481 3.97 5.82 -38.76
C LEU A 481 5.05 5.04 -39.53
N PRO A 482 6.34 5.36 -39.31
CA PRO A 482 7.42 4.67 -40.01
C PRO A 482 7.50 3.21 -39.58
N THR A 483 7.82 2.31 -40.49
CA THR A 483 8.07 0.90 -40.23
C THR A 483 9.40 0.73 -39.48
N LEU A 484 9.39 -0.11 -38.42
CA LEU A 484 10.57 -0.48 -37.63
C LEU A 484 11.19 -1.76 -38.12
#